data_d7f950e3b0632c3bb17dba3ca6c2f36c
#
_entry.id   d7f950e3b0632c3bb17dba3ca6c2f36c
#
_cell.length_a   1.000
_cell.length_b   1.000
_cell.length_c   1.000
_cell.angle_alpha   90.00
_cell.angle_beta   90.00
_cell.angle_gamma   90.00
#
_symmetry.space_group_name_H-M   'P 1'
#
loop_
_entity.id
_entity.type
_entity.pdbx_description
1 polymer ?
#
loop_
_entity_poly.entity_id
_entity_poly.type
_entity_poly.pdbx_seq_one_letter_code
_entity_poly.pdbx_strand_id
1 'polypeptide(L)'
;MAISLITGPANAGKAELVLDAVRSYAAREHDPLLIVPRQADVEHYLRELAGESVTMGVRVERFAGLISEIVLRAGVGEAVLGGLARERLLASLAERELAAAAGPGFIRALSELLGELRTRRVSPARLIGALDAWLAADGPGASRAELGRLFMRYEAELKRLGRCDDEQRAMRALDALRERPALWGGAPVLFYGFDDLARLQLDAIETLGRVVDAPVTVSLAYEADRSAFAGRAATFQKLAPLAGEHRRLRPRAEHYAPQARTALSHLERSLFEPGAARVGCGSAVRLLEGGGERAELELVAREIASLLAQGMAAEDIAVLVRPAGTAIELLEEVFAEAAIPFTLQRRRPFADAAIGRALTGLLRCVAAPSGETAGELGDLLAWLRAPGLLEVPALADSLELRARRAGASDADRARPLWEERHWRLETIDHLREAQQRGPAALLDRASRELYWLFCAPRRRAAELLAPDELDEAGALAAGRRALAQLAELARLAPELAPATAWELAGVLAGIELFR
;
A
#
# COMPACT_ATOMS: atom_id res chain seq x y z
N MET A 1 3.03 -3.63 -36.13
CA MET A 1 2.92 -4.28 -34.80
C MET A 1 3.22 -3.22 -33.74
N ALA A 2 2.27 -2.96 -32.86
CA ALA A 2 2.29 -1.79 -31.98
C ALA A 2 3.12 -1.95 -30.68
N ILE A 3 3.78 -3.07 -30.43
CA ILE A 3 4.54 -3.30 -29.17
C ILE A 3 6.04 -3.15 -29.42
N SER A 4 6.67 -2.19 -28.73
CA SER A 4 8.12 -1.99 -28.69
C SER A 4 8.67 -2.45 -27.33
N LEU A 5 9.66 -3.33 -27.32
CA LEU A 5 10.33 -3.81 -26.13
C LEU A 5 11.74 -3.19 -26.03
N ILE A 6 12.02 -2.53 -24.91
CA ILE A 6 13.33 -1.97 -24.59
C ILE A 6 13.96 -2.79 -23.47
N THR A 7 15.12 -3.40 -23.71
CA THR A 7 15.86 -4.13 -22.66
C THR A 7 17.28 -3.61 -22.51
N GLY A 8 17.88 -3.84 -21.37
CA GLY A 8 19.25 -3.47 -21.05
C GLY A 8 19.52 -3.54 -19.55
N PRO A 9 20.79 -3.55 -19.14
CA PRO A 9 21.19 -3.52 -17.73
C PRO A 9 20.82 -2.21 -17.03
N ALA A 10 21.21 -2.05 -15.77
CA ALA A 10 21.15 -0.77 -15.08
C ALA A 10 21.96 0.28 -15.86
N ASN A 11 21.59 1.55 -15.72
CA ASN A 11 22.27 2.70 -16.35
C ASN A 11 22.47 2.59 -17.89
N ALA A 12 21.59 1.86 -18.57
CA ALA A 12 21.63 1.74 -20.04
C ALA A 12 20.86 2.86 -20.77
N GLY A 13 20.29 3.84 -20.06
CA GLY A 13 19.51 4.93 -20.65
C GLY A 13 18.07 4.56 -21.00
N LYS A 14 17.50 3.54 -20.35
CA LYS A 14 16.09 3.13 -20.57
C LYS A 14 15.09 4.21 -20.19
N ALA A 15 15.33 4.90 -19.05
CA ALA A 15 14.48 6.00 -18.59
C ALA A 15 14.42 7.12 -19.63
N GLU A 16 15.57 7.59 -20.07
CA GLU A 16 15.72 8.63 -21.09
C GLU A 16 14.86 8.33 -22.32
N LEU A 17 15.00 7.11 -22.88
CA LEU A 17 14.25 6.71 -24.07
C LEU A 17 12.74 6.68 -23.85
N VAL A 18 12.28 6.20 -22.69
CA VAL A 18 10.85 6.14 -22.39
C VAL A 18 10.29 7.54 -22.18
N LEU A 19 10.98 8.39 -21.41
CA LEU A 19 10.54 9.76 -21.14
C LEU A 19 10.56 10.62 -22.40
N ASP A 20 11.55 10.45 -23.28
CA ASP A 20 11.59 11.14 -24.58
C ASP A 20 10.45 10.68 -25.49
N ALA A 21 10.10 9.40 -25.48
CA ALA A 21 8.93 8.89 -26.19
C ALA A 21 7.63 9.52 -25.63
N VAL A 22 7.48 9.61 -24.31
CA VAL A 22 6.33 10.29 -23.66
C VAL A 22 6.25 11.75 -24.12
N ARG A 23 7.36 12.50 -24.04
CA ARG A 23 7.41 13.90 -24.49
C ARG A 23 7.07 14.04 -25.97
N SER A 24 7.59 13.15 -26.81
CA SER A 24 7.31 13.14 -28.26
C SER A 24 5.86 12.87 -28.58
N TYR A 25 5.20 11.95 -27.85
CA TYR A 25 3.76 11.71 -28.01
C TYR A 25 2.93 12.90 -27.52
N ALA A 26 3.27 13.47 -26.37
CA ALA A 26 2.59 14.65 -25.85
C ALA A 26 2.67 15.85 -26.81
N ALA A 27 3.84 16.10 -27.40
CA ALA A 27 4.04 17.15 -28.40
C ALA A 27 3.20 16.97 -29.67
N ARG A 28 2.72 15.74 -29.91
CA ARG A 28 1.80 15.40 -31.03
C ARG A 28 0.33 15.30 -30.60
N GLU A 29 0.02 15.71 -29.37
CA GLU A 29 -1.35 15.67 -28.80
C GLU A 29 -1.95 14.25 -28.74
N HIS A 30 -1.12 13.22 -28.47
CA HIS A 30 -1.56 11.81 -28.41
C HIS A 30 -1.91 11.32 -27.01
N ASP A 31 -1.93 12.17 -25.98
CA ASP A 31 -2.27 11.86 -24.59
C ASP A 31 -1.59 10.59 -24.04
N PRO A 32 -0.26 10.50 -24.02
CA PRO A 32 0.44 9.31 -23.60
C PRO A 32 0.20 8.98 -22.12
N LEU A 33 0.11 7.69 -21.82
CA LEU A 33 -0.04 7.15 -20.46
C LEU A 33 1.21 6.38 -20.07
N LEU A 34 1.97 6.91 -19.11
CA LEU A 34 3.12 6.24 -18.50
C LEU A 34 2.66 5.42 -17.29
N ILE A 35 2.87 4.12 -17.34
CA ILE A 35 2.51 3.19 -16.28
C ILE A 35 3.75 2.81 -15.49
N VAL A 36 3.70 3.03 -14.17
CA VAL A 36 4.77 2.76 -13.22
C VAL A 36 4.28 1.92 -12.04
N PRO A 37 5.18 1.20 -11.32
CA PRO A 37 4.75 0.25 -10.30
C PRO A 37 4.23 0.90 -9.01
N ARG A 38 4.77 2.04 -8.58
CA ARG A 38 4.52 2.62 -7.24
C ARG A 38 3.99 4.04 -7.32
N GLN A 39 3.34 4.50 -6.25
CA GLN A 39 2.87 5.88 -6.14
C GLN A 39 4.03 6.89 -6.11
N ALA A 40 5.11 6.57 -5.41
CA ALA A 40 6.31 7.42 -5.39
C ALA A 40 6.92 7.60 -6.81
N ASP A 41 6.86 6.55 -7.64
CA ASP A 41 7.33 6.63 -9.03
C ASP A 41 6.41 7.57 -9.86
N VAL A 42 5.10 7.58 -9.59
CA VAL A 42 4.17 8.54 -10.25
C VAL A 42 4.60 9.97 -9.95
N GLU A 43 4.84 10.30 -8.68
CA GLU A 43 5.24 11.64 -8.26
C GLU A 43 6.63 12.02 -8.80
N HIS A 44 7.56 11.06 -8.81
CA HIS A 44 8.90 11.25 -9.36
C HIS A 44 8.86 11.57 -10.86
N TYR A 45 8.18 10.73 -11.65
CA TYR A 45 8.15 10.93 -13.11
C TYR A 45 7.27 12.08 -13.55
N LEU A 46 6.26 12.49 -12.78
CA LEU A 46 5.56 13.74 -13.03
C LEU A 46 6.51 14.94 -12.89
N ARG A 47 7.35 14.96 -11.86
CA ARG A 47 8.37 16.02 -11.67
C ARG A 47 9.42 16.00 -12.78
N GLU A 48 9.93 14.81 -13.11
CA GLU A 48 10.94 14.62 -14.17
C GLU A 48 10.42 15.04 -15.56
N LEU A 49 9.15 14.74 -15.86
CA LEU A 49 8.52 15.15 -17.12
C LEU A 49 8.22 16.65 -17.18
N ALA A 50 7.85 17.24 -16.05
CA ALA A 50 7.61 18.68 -15.96
C ALA A 50 8.91 19.48 -16.13
N GLY A 51 10.06 19.00 -15.56
CA GLY A 51 11.32 19.72 -15.57
C GLY A 51 11.13 21.14 -15.00
N GLU A 52 11.61 22.15 -15.71
CA GLU A 52 11.41 23.58 -15.38
C GLU A 52 10.12 24.18 -16.01
N SER A 53 9.31 23.39 -16.71
CA SER A 53 8.14 23.83 -17.46
C SER A 53 6.89 23.02 -17.15
N VAL A 54 5.72 23.49 -17.59
CA VAL A 54 4.46 22.74 -17.48
C VAL A 54 4.33 21.80 -18.67
N THR A 55 4.20 20.51 -18.42
CA THR A 55 3.88 19.52 -19.46
C THR A 55 2.38 19.20 -19.41
N MET A 56 1.67 19.45 -20.48
CA MET A 56 0.24 19.14 -20.63
C MET A 56 0.05 17.86 -21.45
N GLY A 57 -1.08 17.16 -21.22
CA GLY A 57 -1.45 15.97 -21.99
C GLY A 57 -0.68 14.70 -21.60
N VAL A 58 0.15 14.72 -20.56
CA VAL A 58 0.84 13.54 -20.06
C VAL A 58 0.16 13.04 -18.79
N ARG A 59 -0.06 11.74 -18.71
CA ARG A 59 -0.54 11.09 -17.50
C ARG A 59 0.48 10.04 -17.05
N VAL A 60 0.78 10.07 -15.76
CA VAL A 60 1.62 9.04 -15.11
C VAL A 60 0.75 8.36 -14.07
N GLU A 61 0.60 7.05 -14.19
CA GLU A 61 -0.35 6.27 -13.40
C GLU A 61 0.25 4.92 -12.97
N ARG A 62 -0.32 4.34 -11.93
CA ARG A 62 -0.09 2.93 -11.64
C ARG A 62 -0.97 2.05 -12.53
N PHE A 63 -0.68 0.75 -12.56
CA PHE A 63 -1.49 -0.21 -13.32
C PHE A 63 -2.99 -0.15 -13.01
N ALA A 64 -3.36 0.10 -11.74
CA ALA A 64 -4.76 0.31 -11.35
C ALA A 64 -5.40 1.53 -12.04
N GLY A 65 -4.63 2.59 -12.29
CA GLY A 65 -5.07 3.76 -13.05
C GLY A 65 -5.36 3.43 -14.52
N LEU A 66 -4.49 2.63 -15.17
CA LEU A 66 -4.73 2.11 -16.51
C LEU A 66 -6.05 1.31 -16.57
N ILE A 67 -6.27 0.41 -15.62
CA ILE A 67 -7.52 -0.37 -15.56
C ILE A 67 -8.72 0.56 -15.35
N SER A 68 -8.62 1.56 -14.50
CA SER A 68 -9.70 2.53 -14.28
C SER A 68 -10.03 3.32 -15.56
N GLU A 69 -9.03 3.68 -16.34
CA GLU A 69 -9.21 4.31 -17.64
C GLU A 69 -9.93 3.39 -18.65
N ILE A 70 -9.53 2.12 -18.71
CA ILE A 70 -10.20 1.13 -19.55
C ILE A 70 -11.66 0.94 -19.12
N VAL A 71 -11.91 0.82 -17.81
CA VAL A 71 -13.27 0.71 -17.23
C VAL A 71 -14.13 1.90 -17.63
N LEU A 72 -13.58 3.11 -17.51
CA LEU A 72 -14.29 4.35 -17.88
C LEU A 72 -14.67 4.36 -19.36
N ARG A 73 -13.72 4.07 -20.25
CA ARG A 73 -13.94 4.05 -21.70
C ARG A 73 -14.86 2.92 -22.15
N ALA A 74 -14.74 1.75 -21.53
CA ALA A 74 -15.56 0.59 -21.85
C ALA A 74 -16.97 0.64 -21.26
N GLY A 75 -17.24 1.54 -20.31
CA GLY A 75 -18.52 1.63 -19.63
C GLY A 75 -18.84 0.43 -18.75
N VAL A 76 -17.81 -0.24 -18.19
CA VAL A 76 -17.96 -1.38 -17.29
C VAL A 76 -18.37 -0.87 -15.91
N GLY A 77 -19.66 -0.98 -15.58
CA GLY A 77 -20.29 -0.31 -14.44
C GLY A 77 -20.37 -1.10 -13.12
N GLU A 78 -19.68 -2.23 -12.98
CA GLU A 78 -19.76 -2.99 -11.74
C GLU A 78 -18.95 -2.35 -10.61
N ALA A 79 -19.59 -2.18 -9.46
CA ALA A 79 -18.93 -1.66 -8.27
C ALA A 79 -18.02 -2.71 -7.63
N VAL A 80 -16.83 -2.29 -7.22
CA VAL A 80 -15.86 -3.15 -6.55
C VAL A 80 -16.15 -3.23 -5.06
N LEU A 81 -16.02 -4.43 -4.50
CA LEU A 81 -15.98 -4.61 -3.06
C LEU A 81 -14.61 -4.17 -2.54
N GLY A 82 -14.56 -3.12 -1.73
CA GLY A 82 -13.30 -2.56 -1.20
C GLY A 82 -12.50 -3.58 -0.39
N GLY A 83 -11.19 -3.39 -0.30
CA GLY A 83 -10.26 -4.36 0.30
C GLY A 83 -10.64 -4.78 1.71
N LEU A 84 -11.02 -3.84 2.57
CA LEU A 84 -11.43 -4.13 3.94
C LEU A 84 -12.76 -4.92 3.99
N ALA A 85 -13.72 -4.57 3.13
CA ALA A 85 -14.98 -5.31 3.02
C ALA A 85 -14.75 -6.73 2.45
N ARG A 86 -13.80 -6.88 1.52
CA ARG A 86 -13.35 -8.18 0.99
C ARG A 86 -12.75 -9.05 2.10
N GLU A 87 -11.86 -8.49 2.94
CA GLU A 87 -11.27 -9.22 4.06
C GLU A 87 -12.33 -9.66 5.08
N ARG A 88 -13.31 -8.82 5.38
CA ARG A 88 -14.44 -9.17 6.26
C ARG A 88 -15.29 -10.30 5.67
N LEU A 89 -15.59 -10.25 4.39
CA LEU A 89 -16.29 -11.34 3.70
C LEU A 89 -15.50 -12.64 3.77
N LEU A 90 -14.20 -12.60 3.49
CA LEU A 90 -13.33 -13.78 3.54
C LEU A 90 -13.20 -14.33 4.96
N ALA A 91 -13.14 -13.48 5.99
CA ALA A 91 -13.14 -13.92 7.38
C ALA A 91 -14.41 -14.69 7.73
N SER A 92 -15.59 -14.14 7.38
CA SER A 92 -16.86 -14.81 7.62
C SER A 92 -16.99 -16.15 6.85
N LEU A 93 -16.48 -16.22 5.63
CA LEU A 93 -16.47 -17.47 4.86
C LEU A 93 -15.49 -18.47 5.46
N ALA A 94 -14.30 -18.04 5.90
CA ALA A 94 -13.33 -18.89 6.54
C ALA A 94 -13.85 -19.49 7.84
N GLU A 95 -14.54 -18.72 8.67
CA GLU A 95 -15.18 -19.21 9.90
C GLU A 95 -16.23 -20.30 9.65
N ARG A 96 -16.92 -20.24 8.50
CA ARG A 96 -17.97 -21.20 8.13
C ARG A 96 -17.44 -22.46 7.44
N GLU A 97 -16.38 -22.31 6.66
CA GLU A 97 -15.91 -23.38 5.76
C GLU A 97 -14.62 -24.07 6.26
N LEU A 98 -13.86 -23.43 7.17
CA LEU A 98 -12.61 -23.98 7.69
C LEU A 98 -12.80 -24.52 9.11
N ALA A 99 -12.18 -25.67 9.39
CA ALA A 99 -12.22 -26.28 10.71
C ALA A 99 -11.37 -25.55 11.77
N ALA A 100 -10.45 -24.67 11.34
CA ALA A 100 -9.55 -23.94 12.22
C ALA A 100 -9.86 -22.45 12.23
N ALA A 101 -9.65 -21.80 13.38
CA ALA A 101 -9.80 -20.36 13.51
C ALA A 101 -8.84 -19.60 12.58
N ALA A 102 -9.36 -18.73 11.74
CA ALA A 102 -8.60 -17.96 10.77
C ALA A 102 -8.19 -16.60 11.37
N GLY A 103 -6.92 -16.44 11.70
CA GLY A 103 -6.38 -15.15 12.14
C GLY A 103 -6.25 -14.12 11.01
N PRO A 104 -6.08 -12.82 11.34
CA PRO A 104 -5.99 -11.74 10.33
C PRO A 104 -4.90 -11.97 9.26
N GLY A 105 -3.74 -12.50 9.64
CA GLY A 105 -2.67 -12.83 8.70
C GLY A 105 -3.07 -13.90 7.68
N PHE A 106 -3.83 -14.91 8.12
CA PHE A 106 -4.38 -15.92 7.23
C PHE A 106 -5.38 -15.34 6.23
N ILE A 107 -6.29 -14.46 6.68
CA ILE A 107 -7.27 -13.82 5.81
C ILE A 107 -6.59 -12.95 4.75
N ARG A 108 -5.54 -12.22 5.12
CA ARG A 108 -4.72 -11.45 4.17
C ARG A 108 -4.07 -12.37 3.13
N ALA A 109 -3.39 -13.43 3.55
CA ALA A 109 -2.78 -14.41 2.66
C ALA A 109 -3.80 -15.09 1.74
N LEU A 110 -5.00 -15.39 2.26
CA LEU A 110 -6.11 -15.92 1.47
C LEU A 110 -6.59 -14.92 0.41
N SER A 111 -6.74 -13.65 0.78
CA SER A 111 -7.11 -12.58 -0.15
C SER A 111 -6.08 -12.45 -1.28
N GLU A 112 -4.80 -12.49 -0.96
CA GLU A 112 -3.69 -12.45 -1.93
C GLU A 112 -3.72 -13.68 -2.86
N LEU A 113 -3.89 -14.89 -2.29
CA LEU A 113 -4.00 -16.13 -3.06
C LEU A 113 -5.16 -16.09 -4.06
N LEU A 114 -6.34 -15.67 -3.62
CA LEU A 114 -7.50 -15.56 -4.51
C LEU A 114 -7.27 -14.52 -5.61
N GLY A 115 -6.62 -13.40 -5.29
CA GLY A 115 -6.20 -12.41 -6.28
C GLY A 115 -5.23 -13.00 -7.30
N GLU A 116 -4.23 -13.76 -6.86
CA GLU A 116 -3.28 -14.41 -7.75
C GLU A 116 -3.94 -15.46 -8.66
N LEU A 117 -4.83 -16.29 -8.12
CA LEU A 117 -5.59 -17.26 -8.90
C LEU A 117 -6.42 -16.57 -10.01
N ARG A 118 -7.06 -15.45 -9.67
CA ARG A 118 -7.82 -14.66 -10.65
C ARG A 118 -6.95 -14.03 -11.72
N THR A 119 -5.84 -13.41 -11.34
CA THR A 119 -4.92 -12.82 -12.32
C THR A 119 -4.37 -13.86 -13.31
N ARG A 120 -4.31 -15.13 -12.87
CA ARG A 120 -3.94 -16.29 -13.72
C ARG A 120 -5.13 -16.92 -14.45
N ARG A 121 -6.34 -16.34 -14.33
CA ARG A 121 -7.60 -16.85 -14.90
C ARG A 121 -7.91 -18.30 -14.46
N VAL A 122 -7.60 -18.64 -13.21
CA VAL A 122 -7.96 -19.91 -12.59
C VAL A 122 -9.37 -19.79 -12.00
N SER A 123 -10.31 -20.56 -12.55
CA SER A 123 -11.68 -20.65 -11.98
C SER A 123 -11.72 -21.55 -10.75
N PRO A 124 -12.73 -21.41 -9.86
CA PRO A 124 -12.93 -22.32 -8.74
C PRO A 124 -12.99 -23.80 -9.15
N ALA A 125 -13.70 -24.11 -10.24
CA ALA A 125 -13.80 -25.48 -10.76
C ALA A 125 -12.43 -26.04 -11.18
N ARG A 126 -11.60 -25.22 -11.85
CA ARG A 126 -10.23 -25.61 -12.24
C ARG A 126 -9.34 -25.80 -11.01
N LEU A 127 -9.46 -24.93 -10.01
CA LEU A 127 -8.72 -25.08 -8.74
C LEU A 127 -9.11 -26.38 -8.04
N ILE A 128 -10.42 -26.65 -7.89
CA ILE A 128 -10.94 -27.87 -7.26
C ILE A 128 -10.38 -29.12 -7.98
N GLY A 129 -10.50 -29.19 -9.31
CA GLY A 129 -9.96 -30.32 -10.05
C GLY A 129 -8.45 -30.51 -9.92
N ALA A 130 -7.68 -29.42 -9.82
CA ALA A 130 -6.22 -29.49 -9.59
C ALA A 130 -5.92 -29.96 -8.17
N LEU A 131 -6.66 -29.51 -7.16
CA LEU A 131 -6.50 -29.92 -5.78
C LEU A 131 -6.90 -31.38 -5.58
N ASP A 132 -7.97 -31.85 -6.20
CA ASP A 132 -8.39 -33.25 -6.16
C ASP A 132 -7.34 -34.17 -6.79
N ALA A 133 -6.78 -33.77 -7.94
CA ALA A 133 -5.70 -34.52 -8.58
C ALA A 133 -4.44 -34.57 -7.69
N TRP A 134 -4.10 -33.48 -7.02
CA TRP A 134 -2.97 -33.44 -6.09
C TRP A 134 -3.22 -34.30 -4.83
N LEU A 135 -4.43 -34.23 -4.26
CA LEU A 135 -4.82 -35.06 -3.11
C LEU A 135 -4.79 -36.56 -3.43
N ALA A 136 -5.16 -36.94 -4.65
CA ALA A 136 -5.08 -38.32 -5.13
C ALA A 136 -3.62 -38.84 -5.24
N ALA A 137 -2.67 -37.92 -5.51
CA ALA A 137 -1.25 -38.27 -5.63
C ALA A 137 -0.51 -38.30 -4.28
N ASP A 138 -0.79 -37.36 -3.36
CA ASP A 138 0.01 -37.08 -2.15
C ASP A 138 -0.68 -37.51 -0.82
N GLY A 139 -1.92 -38.06 -0.87
CA GLY A 139 -2.68 -38.48 0.31
C GLY A 139 -3.49 -37.37 1.00
N PRO A 140 -4.15 -37.64 2.14
CA PRO A 140 -5.20 -36.77 2.69
C PRO A 140 -4.69 -35.41 3.18
N GLY A 141 -5.25 -34.35 2.61
CA GLY A 141 -5.07 -32.96 3.00
C GLY A 141 -6.41 -32.24 3.03
N ALA A 142 -7.20 -32.44 4.10
CA ALA A 142 -8.57 -31.86 4.23
C ALA A 142 -8.61 -30.35 3.93
N SER A 143 -7.61 -29.60 4.38
CA SER A 143 -7.49 -28.15 4.20
C SER A 143 -7.44 -27.72 2.73
N ARG A 144 -6.97 -28.58 1.83
CA ARG A 144 -6.86 -28.24 0.39
C ARG A 144 -8.20 -28.22 -0.31
N ALA A 145 -9.06 -29.23 -0.01
CA ALA A 145 -10.43 -29.27 -0.55
C ALA A 145 -11.28 -28.10 -0.04
N GLU A 146 -11.05 -27.65 1.20
CA GLU A 146 -11.72 -26.49 1.81
C GLU A 146 -11.42 -25.20 1.06
N LEU A 147 -10.18 -24.97 0.60
CA LEU A 147 -9.79 -23.81 -0.20
C LEU A 147 -10.59 -23.69 -1.51
N GLY A 148 -10.79 -24.81 -2.22
CA GLY A 148 -11.57 -24.81 -3.46
C GLY A 148 -13.04 -24.45 -3.21
N ARG A 149 -13.64 -25.01 -2.14
CA ARG A 149 -15.02 -24.66 -1.72
C ARG A 149 -15.12 -23.19 -1.31
N LEU A 150 -14.18 -22.69 -0.54
CA LEU A 150 -14.14 -21.30 -0.10
C LEU A 150 -14.06 -20.34 -1.30
N PHE A 151 -13.23 -20.63 -2.30
CA PHE A 151 -13.17 -19.82 -3.51
C PHE A 151 -14.50 -19.80 -4.28
N MET A 152 -15.16 -20.95 -4.40
CA MET A 152 -16.47 -21.05 -5.03
C MET A 152 -17.53 -20.25 -4.26
N ARG A 153 -17.53 -20.33 -2.91
CA ARG A 153 -18.42 -19.55 -2.05
C ARG A 153 -18.16 -18.06 -2.17
N TYR A 154 -16.90 -17.66 -2.20
CA TYR A 154 -16.50 -16.26 -2.39
C TYR A 154 -17.05 -15.68 -3.69
N GLU A 155 -16.98 -16.40 -4.80
CA GLU A 155 -17.57 -15.97 -6.08
C GLU A 155 -19.09 -15.85 -6.00
N ALA A 156 -19.75 -16.81 -5.36
CA ALA A 156 -21.20 -16.80 -5.18
C ALA A 156 -21.64 -15.58 -4.35
N GLU A 157 -20.91 -15.26 -3.28
CA GLU A 157 -21.20 -14.10 -2.43
C GLU A 157 -20.96 -12.77 -3.15
N LEU A 158 -19.87 -12.61 -3.90
CA LEU A 158 -19.66 -11.42 -4.73
C LEU A 158 -20.83 -11.20 -5.70
N LYS A 159 -21.27 -12.29 -6.36
CA LYS A 159 -22.43 -12.24 -7.25
C LYS A 159 -23.72 -11.88 -6.51
N ARG A 160 -23.96 -12.46 -5.32
CA ARG A 160 -25.13 -12.15 -4.48
C ARG A 160 -25.16 -10.68 -4.08
N LEU A 161 -23.99 -10.10 -3.76
CA LEU A 161 -23.84 -8.71 -3.39
C LEU A 161 -23.90 -7.74 -4.58
N GLY A 162 -23.90 -8.25 -5.82
CA GLY A 162 -23.78 -7.41 -7.01
C GLY A 162 -22.44 -6.65 -7.07
N ARG A 163 -21.38 -7.28 -6.61
CA ARG A 163 -20.02 -6.71 -6.55
C ARG A 163 -19.03 -7.61 -7.28
N CYS A 164 -17.90 -7.02 -7.64
CA CYS A 164 -16.72 -7.74 -8.13
C CYS A 164 -15.49 -7.36 -7.27
N ASP A 165 -14.42 -8.13 -7.36
CA ASP A 165 -13.10 -7.70 -6.88
C ASP A 165 -12.34 -6.94 -7.97
N ASP A 166 -11.21 -6.32 -7.60
CA ASP A 166 -10.40 -5.52 -8.51
C ASP A 166 -9.87 -6.34 -9.70
N GLU A 167 -9.53 -7.60 -9.46
CA GLU A 167 -9.03 -8.51 -10.48
C GLU A 167 -10.13 -8.89 -11.48
N GLN A 168 -11.36 -9.16 -11.02
CA GLN A 168 -12.52 -9.41 -11.89
C GLN A 168 -12.85 -8.17 -12.74
N ARG A 169 -12.85 -6.99 -12.10
CA ARG A 169 -13.08 -5.74 -12.82
C ARG A 169 -12.08 -5.53 -13.93
N ALA A 170 -10.79 -5.75 -13.63
CA ALA A 170 -9.73 -5.63 -14.62
C ALA A 170 -9.87 -6.62 -15.78
N MET A 171 -10.18 -7.88 -15.49
CA MET A 171 -10.41 -8.89 -16.54
C MET A 171 -11.60 -8.52 -17.43
N ARG A 172 -12.72 -8.10 -16.85
CA ARG A 172 -13.92 -7.68 -17.61
C ARG A 172 -13.67 -6.43 -18.45
N ALA A 173 -12.90 -5.49 -17.92
CA ALA A 173 -12.50 -4.29 -18.65
C ALA A 173 -11.65 -4.65 -19.89
N LEU A 174 -10.68 -5.56 -19.74
CA LEU A 174 -9.87 -6.04 -20.86
C LEU A 174 -10.70 -6.85 -21.87
N ASP A 175 -11.64 -7.66 -21.41
CA ASP A 175 -12.52 -8.44 -22.30
C ASP A 175 -13.46 -7.49 -23.07
N ALA A 176 -14.03 -6.48 -22.44
CA ALA A 176 -14.83 -5.44 -23.11
C ALA A 176 -14.01 -4.62 -24.14
N LEU A 177 -12.73 -4.39 -23.86
CA LEU A 177 -11.82 -3.72 -24.78
C LEU A 177 -11.49 -4.61 -25.98
N ARG A 178 -11.39 -5.94 -25.80
CA ARG A 178 -11.23 -6.91 -26.92
C ARG A 178 -12.44 -6.96 -27.83
N GLU A 179 -13.65 -6.89 -27.25
CA GLU A 179 -14.89 -6.86 -28.02
C GLU A 179 -15.07 -5.55 -28.79
N ARG A 180 -14.59 -4.43 -28.24
CA ARG A 180 -14.74 -3.10 -28.83
C ARG A 180 -13.44 -2.30 -28.78
N PRO A 181 -12.42 -2.66 -29.60
CA PRO A 181 -11.07 -2.05 -29.56
C PRO A 181 -11.06 -0.53 -29.77
N ALA A 182 -11.98 -0.01 -30.56
CA ALA A 182 -12.09 1.43 -30.86
C ALA A 182 -12.34 2.31 -29.62
N LEU A 183 -12.81 1.74 -28.52
CA LEU A 183 -13.04 2.48 -27.28
C LEU A 183 -11.76 3.05 -26.66
N TRP A 184 -10.61 2.48 -26.97
CA TRP A 184 -9.35 3.00 -26.45
C TRP A 184 -8.92 4.35 -27.07
N GLY A 185 -9.22 4.56 -28.33
CA GLY A 185 -8.91 5.83 -29.03
C GLY A 185 -7.45 5.99 -29.46
N GLY A 186 -6.64 4.93 -29.41
CA GLY A 186 -5.26 4.94 -29.92
C GLY A 186 -4.21 5.61 -29.02
N ALA A 187 -4.54 6.00 -27.79
CA ALA A 187 -3.61 6.63 -26.85
C ALA A 187 -2.40 5.72 -26.57
N PRO A 188 -1.15 6.23 -26.66
CA PRO A 188 0.05 5.44 -26.40
C PRO A 188 0.17 5.05 -24.92
N VAL A 189 0.64 3.81 -24.65
CA VAL A 189 0.84 3.31 -23.28
C VAL A 189 2.28 2.84 -23.13
N LEU A 190 2.96 3.38 -22.10
CA LEU A 190 4.36 3.05 -21.84
C LEU A 190 4.48 2.43 -20.45
N PHE A 191 5.12 1.27 -20.34
CA PHE A 191 5.39 0.57 -19.06
C PHE A 191 6.86 0.72 -18.71
N TYR A 192 7.11 1.30 -17.52
CA TYR A 192 8.48 1.55 -17.06
C TYR A 192 8.65 1.24 -15.56
N GLY A 193 9.83 0.75 -15.19
CA GLY A 193 10.22 0.53 -13.80
C GLY A 193 9.71 -0.79 -13.18
N PHE A 194 9.09 -1.66 -13.95
CA PHE A 194 8.66 -2.97 -13.47
C PHE A 194 9.82 -3.96 -13.44
N ASP A 195 9.99 -4.63 -12.31
CA ASP A 195 10.95 -5.73 -12.16
C ASP A 195 10.40 -7.04 -12.74
N ASP A 196 9.11 -7.27 -12.55
CA ASP A 196 8.34 -8.37 -13.11
C ASP A 196 6.96 -7.86 -13.54
N LEU A 197 6.30 -8.58 -14.41
CA LEU A 197 4.95 -8.26 -14.88
C LEU A 197 4.00 -9.42 -14.52
N ALA A 198 3.01 -9.09 -13.71
CA ALA A 198 1.93 -10.02 -13.38
C ALA A 198 1.17 -10.44 -14.63
N ARG A 199 0.51 -11.61 -14.58
CA ARG A 199 -0.22 -12.16 -15.73
C ARG A 199 -1.25 -11.16 -16.30
N LEU A 200 -1.94 -10.43 -15.43
CA LEU A 200 -2.94 -9.44 -15.84
C LEU A 200 -2.31 -8.22 -16.54
N GLN A 201 -1.10 -7.83 -16.13
CA GLN A 201 -0.34 -6.75 -16.79
C GLN A 201 0.12 -7.18 -18.19
N LEU A 202 0.60 -8.41 -18.33
CA LEU A 202 0.95 -8.99 -19.65
C LEU A 202 -0.29 -9.08 -20.55
N ASP A 203 -1.44 -9.47 -19.99
CA ASP A 203 -2.72 -9.55 -20.70
C ASP A 203 -3.18 -8.15 -21.18
N ALA A 204 -2.97 -7.11 -20.37
CA ALA A 204 -3.24 -5.72 -20.76
C ALA A 204 -2.29 -5.26 -21.90
N ILE A 205 -0.99 -5.54 -21.81
CA ILE A 205 0.01 -5.21 -22.81
C ILE A 205 -0.36 -5.88 -24.16
N GLU A 206 -0.69 -7.17 -24.12
CA GLU A 206 -1.08 -7.92 -25.31
C GLU A 206 -2.39 -7.39 -25.90
N THR A 207 -3.39 -7.11 -25.08
CA THR A 207 -4.68 -6.58 -25.53
C THR A 207 -4.50 -5.21 -26.19
N LEU A 208 -3.81 -4.29 -25.55
CA LEU A 208 -3.56 -2.95 -26.08
C LEU A 208 -2.74 -2.98 -27.37
N GLY A 209 -1.68 -3.76 -27.42
CA GLY A 209 -0.76 -3.73 -28.55
C GLY A 209 -1.17 -4.61 -29.74
N ARG A 210 -1.94 -5.69 -29.53
CA ARG A 210 -2.29 -6.64 -30.59
C ARG A 210 -3.73 -6.60 -31.02
N VAL A 211 -4.65 -6.33 -30.08
CA VAL A 211 -6.09 -6.30 -30.38
C VAL A 211 -6.53 -4.88 -30.68
N VAL A 212 -6.10 -3.94 -29.86
CA VAL A 212 -6.43 -2.51 -30.02
C VAL A 212 -5.53 -1.82 -31.04
N ASP A 213 -4.34 -2.36 -31.28
CA ASP A 213 -3.27 -1.77 -32.10
C ASP A 213 -2.78 -0.40 -31.62
N ALA A 214 -2.89 -0.15 -30.29
CA ALA A 214 -2.34 1.05 -29.69
C ALA A 214 -0.80 0.97 -29.60
N PRO A 215 -0.07 2.07 -29.73
CA PRO A 215 1.37 2.08 -29.50
C PRO A 215 1.68 1.70 -28.05
N VAL A 216 2.33 0.56 -27.83
CA VAL A 216 2.73 0.10 -26.48
C VAL A 216 4.24 -0.01 -26.42
N THR A 217 4.86 0.64 -25.43
CA THR A 217 6.28 0.52 -25.13
C THR A 217 6.47 -0.14 -23.77
N VAL A 218 7.28 -1.21 -23.71
CA VAL A 218 7.61 -1.89 -22.45
C VAL A 218 9.10 -1.82 -22.23
N SER A 219 9.51 -1.30 -21.07
CA SER A 219 10.92 -1.29 -20.66
C SER A 219 11.14 -2.33 -19.57
N LEU A 220 12.10 -3.22 -19.77
CA LEU A 220 12.49 -4.26 -18.83
C LEU A 220 13.98 -4.21 -18.54
N ALA A 221 14.37 -4.20 -17.26
CA ALA A 221 15.77 -4.38 -16.88
C ALA A 221 16.15 -5.85 -17.06
N TYR A 222 16.69 -6.18 -18.24
CA TYR A 222 17.02 -7.54 -18.61
C TYR A 222 18.22 -7.58 -19.57
N GLU A 223 19.11 -8.52 -19.32
CA GLU A 223 20.20 -8.90 -20.20
C GLU A 223 20.32 -10.43 -20.15
N ALA A 224 20.36 -11.07 -21.31
CA ALA A 224 20.48 -12.52 -21.40
C ALA A 224 21.80 -13.02 -20.78
N ASP A 225 21.77 -14.24 -20.27
CA ASP A 225 22.93 -14.96 -19.73
C ASP A 225 23.59 -14.30 -18.51
N ARG A 226 22.89 -13.36 -17.84
CA ARG A 226 23.34 -12.78 -16.57
C ARG A 226 22.53 -13.28 -15.39
N SER A 227 23.23 -13.80 -14.37
CA SER A 227 22.62 -14.31 -13.13
C SER A 227 21.78 -13.26 -12.41
N ALA A 228 22.22 -12.00 -12.42
CA ALA A 228 21.49 -10.87 -11.85
C ALA A 228 20.07 -10.67 -12.43
N PHE A 229 19.82 -11.13 -13.65
CA PHE A 229 18.53 -11.00 -14.34
C PHE A 229 17.77 -12.31 -14.52
N ALA A 230 18.24 -13.41 -13.91
CA ALA A 230 17.63 -14.74 -14.05
C ALA A 230 16.13 -14.74 -13.66
N GLY A 231 15.77 -14.00 -12.58
CA GLY A 231 14.38 -13.88 -12.14
C GLY A 231 13.44 -13.20 -13.16
N ARG A 232 13.98 -12.41 -14.09
CA ARG A 232 13.21 -11.70 -15.12
C ARG A 232 13.14 -12.43 -16.46
N ALA A 233 13.85 -13.54 -16.60
CA ALA A 233 13.90 -14.31 -17.84
C ALA A 233 12.53 -14.80 -18.30
N ALA A 234 11.69 -15.26 -17.37
CA ALA A 234 10.34 -15.72 -17.67
C ALA A 234 9.43 -14.60 -18.20
N THR A 235 9.54 -13.38 -17.68
CA THR A 235 8.82 -12.20 -18.17
C THR A 235 9.32 -11.80 -19.56
N PHE A 236 10.63 -11.78 -19.77
CA PHE A 236 11.21 -11.52 -21.09
C PHE A 236 10.73 -12.54 -22.13
N GLN A 237 10.75 -13.84 -21.80
CA GLN A 237 10.31 -14.92 -22.71
C GLN A 237 8.84 -14.77 -23.12
N LYS A 238 7.99 -14.19 -22.27
CA LYS A 238 6.58 -13.92 -22.60
C LYS A 238 6.41 -12.64 -23.42
N LEU A 239 7.23 -11.61 -23.19
CA LEU A 239 7.16 -10.32 -23.89
C LEU A 239 7.80 -10.36 -25.28
N ALA A 240 8.94 -11.02 -25.43
CA ALA A 240 9.73 -11.03 -26.66
C ALA A 240 8.93 -11.48 -27.90
N PRO A 241 8.08 -12.54 -27.83
CA PRO A 241 7.23 -12.94 -28.97
C PRO A 241 6.10 -11.95 -29.29
N LEU A 242 5.74 -11.09 -28.33
CA LEU A 242 4.70 -10.08 -28.52
C LEU A 242 5.24 -8.81 -29.20
N ALA A 243 6.54 -8.55 -29.05
CA ALA A 243 7.18 -7.35 -29.56
C ALA A 243 7.37 -7.39 -31.08
N GLY A 244 6.95 -6.31 -31.73
CA GLY A 244 7.26 -6.05 -33.15
C GLY A 244 8.63 -5.43 -33.34
N GLU A 245 9.11 -4.71 -32.34
CA GLU A 245 10.44 -4.12 -32.28
C GLU A 245 11.08 -4.47 -30.94
N HIS A 246 12.36 -4.87 -30.95
CA HIS A 246 13.12 -5.11 -29.74
C HIS A 246 14.44 -4.35 -29.78
N ARG A 247 14.54 -3.33 -28.93
CA ARG A 247 15.74 -2.51 -28.77
C ARG A 247 16.54 -2.96 -27.54
N ARG A 248 17.74 -3.49 -27.80
CA ARG A 248 18.69 -3.89 -26.75
C ARG A 248 19.70 -2.78 -26.50
N LEU A 249 19.74 -2.27 -25.28
CA LEU A 249 20.64 -1.21 -24.88
C LEU A 249 21.91 -1.80 -24.27
N ARG A 250 23.02 -1.14 -24.53
CA ARG A 250 24.32 -1.48 -23.94
C ARG A 250 24.51 -0.73 -22.61
N PRO A 251 25.31 -1.29 -21.68
CA PRO A 251 25.67 -0.58 -20.46
C PRO A 251 26.38 0.73 -20.79
N ARG A 252 26.09 1.78 -20.02
CA ARG A 252 26.72 3.10 -20.15
C ARG A 252 27.50 3.39 -18.87
N ALA A 253 28.83 3.33 -18.90
CA ALA A 253 29.68 3.63 -17.74
C ALA A 253 29.77 5.14 -17.45
N GLU A 254 29.41 5.97 -18.42
CA GLU A 254 29.47 7.44 -18.35
C GLU A 254 28.55 8.06 -17.30
N HIS A 255 27.51 7.34 -16.88
CA HIS A 255 26.63 7.75 -15.78
C HIS A 255 27.33 7.79 -14.41
N TYR A 256 28.39 7.00 -14.25
CA TYR A 256 29.14 7.02 -13.01
C TYR A 256 30.13 8.19 -12.97
N ALA A 257 30.28 8.80 -11.79
CA ALA A 257 31.32 9.82 -11.59
C ALA A 257 32.69 9.31 -12.01
N PRO A 258 33.55 10.12 -12.66
CA PRO A 258 34.80 9.66 -13.24
C PRO A 258 35.69 8.86 -12.29
N GLN A 259 35.79 9.28 -11.01
CA GLN A 259 36.59 8.65 -9.98
C GLN A 259 36.04 7.31 -9.50
N ALA A 260 34.72 7.07 -9.64
CA ALA A 260 34.04 5.85 -9.22
C ALA A 260 33.72 4.91 -10.40
N ARG A 261 33.86 5.37 -11.63
CA ARG A 261 33.39 4.72 -12.86
C ARG A 261 33.88 3.28 -12.99
N THR A 262 35.17 3.06 -12.81
CA THR A 262 35.76 1.70 -12.97
C THR A 262 35.21 0.74 -11.94
N ALA A 263 35.13 1.15 -10.67
CA ALA A 263 34.65 0.29 -9.59
C ALA A 263 33.14 0.01 -9.70
N LEU A 264 32.33 1.06 -9.91
CA LEU A 264 30.86 0.91 -9.96
C LEU A 264 30.39 0.21 -11.24
N SER A 265 31.03 0.47 -12.38
CA SER A 265 30.76 -0.25 -13.63
C SER A 265 31.13 -1.73 -13.50
N HIS A 266 32.26 -2.05 -12.86
CA HIS A 266 32.63 -3.42 -12.59
C HIS A 266 31.64 -4.10 -11.62
N LEU A 267 31.26 -3.42 -10.54
CA LEU A 267 30.28 -3.93 -9.58
C LEU A 267 28.94 -4.25 -10.25
N GLU A 268 28.42 -3.34 -11.07
CA GLU A 268 27.18 -3.55 -11.83
C GLU A 268 27.28 -4.80 -12.75
N ARG A 269 28.42 -4.94 -13.45
CA ARG A 269 28.63 -6.03 -14.42
C ARG A 269 28.89 -7.39 -13.78
N SER A 270 29.46 -7.42 -12.58
CA SER A 270 30.02 -8.61 -11.95
C SER A 270 29.23 -9.11 -10.75
N LEU A 271 28.33 -8.30 -10.21
CA LEU A 271 27.53 -8.67 -9.04
C LEU A 271 26.67 -9.92 -9.37
N PHE A 272 26.77 -10.93 -8.50
CA PHE A 272 26.16 -12.25 -8.64
C PHE A 272 26.65 -13.11 -9.82
N GLU A 273 27.70 -12.67 -10.53
CA GLU A 273 28.25 -13.47 -11.62
C GLU A 273 29.39 -14.39 -11.10
N PRO A 274 29.34 -15.70 -11.39
CA PRO A 274 30.41 -16.62 -10.97
C PRO A 274 31.73 -16.28 -11.68
N GLY A 275 32.85 -16.37 -10.94
CA GLY A 275 34.18 -16.16 -11.51
C GLY A 275 34.55 -14.71 -11.79
N ALA A 276 33.79 -13.74 -11.26
CA ALA A 276 34.11 -12.32 -11.44
C ALA A 276 35.50 -11.96 -10.88
N ALA A 277 36.28 -11.21 -11.65
CA ALA A 277 37.59 -10.74 -11.23
C ALA A 277 37.49 -9.71 -10.09
N ARG A 278 38.51 -9.63 -9.22
CA ARG A 278 38.59 -8.60 -8.22
C ARG A 278 39.15 -7.31 -8.81
N VAL A 279 38.51 -6.19 -8.49
CA VAL A 279 38.93 -4.86 -8.92
C VAL A 279 39.04 -3.96 -7.69
N GLY A 280 40.02 -3.09 -7.69
CA GLY A 280 40.16 -2.08 -6.63
C GLY A 280 38.99 -1.12 -6.64
N CYS A 281 38.34 -0.94 -5.47
CA CYS A 281 37.15 -0.09 -5.35
C CYS A 281 37.50 1.38 -5.01
N GLY A 282 38.76 1.70 -4.63
CA GLY A 282 39.14 3.04 -4.21
C GLY A 282 38.20 3.59 -3.12
N SER A 283 37.75 4.81 -3.28
CA SER A 283 36.73 5.45 -2.40
C SER A 283 35.30 5.23 -2.86
N ALA A 284 35.07 4.52 -3.98
CA ALA A 284 33.73 4.35 -4.56
C ALA A 284 32.85 3.39 -3.74
N VAL A 285 33.47 2.46 -3.01
CA VAL A 285 32.79 1.54 -2.10
C VAL A 285 33.54 1.53 -0.78
N ARG A 286 32.84 1.77 0.32
CA ARG A 286 33.41 1.78 1.67
C ARG A 286 32.58 0.87 2.58
N LEU A 287 33.24 0.21 3.51
CA LEU A 287 32.62 -0.54 4.58
C LEU A 287 32.64 0.31 5.85
N LEU A 288 31.50 0.48 6.48
CA LEU A 288 31.36 1.08 7.79
C LEU A 288 30.95 -0.01 8.77
N GLU A 289 31.67 -0.13 9.88
CA GLU A 289 31.41 -1.14 10.92
C GLU A 289 31.31 -0.43 12.26
N GLY A 290 30.21 -0.66 12.98
CA GLY A 290 29.93 -0.11 14.30
C GLY A 290 29.74 -1.20 15.35
N GLY A 291 29.84 -0.83 16.62
CA GLY A 291 29.63 -1.72 17.77
C GLY A 291 28.16 -1.95 18.11
N GLY A 292 27.28 -2.08 17.11
CA GLY A 292 25.84 -2.30 17.23
C GLY A 292 25.04 -1.36 16.35
N GLU A 293 23.73 -1.62 16.22
CA GLU A 293 22.84 -0.93 15.27
C GLU A 293 22.88 0.60 15.41
N ARG A 294 22.84 1.13 16.64
CA ARG A 294 22.92 2.59 16.87
C ARG A 294 24.24 3.15 16.39
N ALA A 295 25.37 2.51 16.75
CA ALA A 295 26.71 2.96 16.35
C ALA A 295 26.90 2.91 14.82
N GLU A 296 26.33 1.91 14.14
CA GLU A 296 26.32 1.85 12.66
C GLU A 296 25.53 3.00 12.05
N LEU A 297 24.33 3.29 12.56
CA LEU A 297 23.50 4.40 12.08
C LEU A 297 24.14 5.76 12.35
N GLU A 298 24.84 5.93 13.48
CA GLU A 298 25.61 7.16 13.77
C GLU A 298 26.81 7.32 12.83
N LEU A 299 27.45 6.20 12.41
CA LEU A 299 28.48 6.25 11.36
C LEU A 299 27.90 6.67 10.02
N VAL A 300 26.75 6.13 9.65
CA VAL A 300 26.02 6.50 8.42
C VAL A 300 25.61 7.96 8.48
N ALA A 301 25.06 8.43 9.60
CA ALA A 301 24.66 9.83 9.78
C ALA A 301 25.83 10.80 9.64
N ARG A 302 26.99 10.47 10.21
CA ARG A 302 28.22 11.28 10.04
C ARG A 302 28.68 11.33 8.59
N GLU A 303 28.61 10.22 7.88
CA GLU A 303 28.95 10.17 6.46
C GLU A 303 28.00 11.05 5.64
N ILE A 304 26.67 10.94 5.87
CA ILE A 304 25.67 11.77 5.20
C ILE A 304 25.91 13.25 5.50
N ALA A 305 26.13 13.61 6.76
CA ALA A 305 26.42 14.99 7.13
C ALA A 305 27.67 15.53 6.40
N SER A 306 28.71 14.70 6.22
CA SER A 306 29.88 15.05 5.45
C SER A 306 29.59 15.28 3.97
N LEU A 307 28.74 14.43 3.35
CA LEU A 307 28.34 14.57 1.96
C LEU A 307 27.50 15.83 1.72
N LEU A 308 26.55 16.11 2.63
CA LEU A 308 25.73 17.33 2.59
C LEU A 308 26.60 18.59 2.73
N ALA A 309 27.58 18.57 3.64
CA ALA A 309 28.54 19.67 3.81
C ALA A 309 29.43 19.90 2.56
N GLN A 310 29.66 18.87 1.74
CA GLN A 310 30.34 18.94 0.47
C GLN A 310 29.45 19.43 -0.69
N GLY A 311 28.16 19.71 -0.42
CA GLY A 311 27.21 20.22 -1.40
C GLY A 311 26.42 19.15 -2.15
N MET A 312 26.44 17.89 -1.70
CA MET A 312 25.55 16.86 -2.25
C MET A 312 24.11 17.14 -1.81
N ALA A 313 23.16 17.05 -2.72
CA ALA A 313 21.76 17.23 -2.38
C ALA A 313 21.25 16.02 -1.56
N ALA A 314 20.42 16.26 -0.55
CA ALA A 314 19.87 15.18 0.29
C ALA A 314 19.07 14.16 -0.52
N GLU A 315 18.39 14.61 -1.56
CA GLU A 315 17.59 13.76 -2.48
C GLU A 315 18.44 12.79 -3.33
N ASP A 316 19.74 13.04 -3.44
CA ASP A 316 20.69 12.16 -4.12
C ASP A 316 21.27 11.06 -3.20
N ILE A 317 20.90 11.06 -1.92
CA ILE A 317 21.38 10.11 -0.92
C ILE A 317 20.25 9.14 -0.55
N ALA A 318 20.49 7.85 -0.71
CA ALA A 318 19.55 6.80 -0.31
C ALA A 318 20.17 5.88 0.75
N VAL A 319 19.40 5.61 1.81
CA VAL A 319 19.75 4.62 2.85
C VAL A 319 18.79 3.44 2.76
N LEU A 320 19.32 2.25 2.52
CA LEU A 320 18.54 1.02 2.44
C LEU A 320 18.83 0.17 3.68
N VAL A 321 17.78 -0.09 4.44
CA VAL A 321 17.84 -0.98 5.60
C VAL A 321 16.93 -2.18 5.36
N ARG A 322 17.33 -3.36 5.87
CA ARG A 322 16.38 -4.46 5.95
C ARG A 322 15.34 -4.13 7.02
N PRO A 323 14.03 -4.25 6.74
CA PRO A 323 13.00 -4.01 7.74
C PRO A 323 13.12 -5.07 8.84
N ALA A 324 13.76 -4.70 9.93
CA ALA A 324 13.83 -5.48 11.15
C ALA A 324 13.44 -4.57 12.31
N GLY A 325 12.18 -4.67 12.73
CA GLY A 325 11.65 -4.14 13.99
C GLY A 325 12.11 -2.73 14.37
N THR A 326 12.96 -2.66 15.38
CA THR A 326 13.42 -1.41 16.01
C THR A 326 14.41 -0.57 15.17
N ALA A 327 15.00 -1.12 14.12
CA ALA A 327 16.02 -0.42 13.32
C ALA A 327 15.48 0.87 12.65
N ILE A 328 14.21 0.89 12.27
CA ILE A 328 13.58 2.07 11.63
C ILE A 328 13.36 3.19 12.64
N GLU A 329 12.89 2.87 13.84
CA GLU A 329 12.67 3.86 14.90
C GLU A 329 14.00 4.47 15.34
N LEU A 330 15.03 3.63 15.45
CA LEU A 330 16.38 4.06 15.79
C LEU A 330 16.99 4.95 14.70
N LEU A 331 16.71 4.68 13.42
CA LEU A 331 17.14 5.52 12.30
C LEU A 331 16.46 6.90 12.38
N GLU A 332 15.16 6.96 12.64
CA GLU A 332 14.42 8.23 12.82
C GLU A 332 15.06 9.06 13.94
N GLU A 333 15.37 8.43 15.09
CA GLU A 333 15.99 9.09 16.23
C GLU A 333 17.38 9.65 15.89
N VAL A 334 18.26 8.81 15.35
CA VAL A 334 19.65 9.18 15.03
C VAL A 334 19.70 10.28 13.96
N PHE A 335 18.85 10.20 12.92
CA PHE A 335 18.85 11.21 11.86
C PHE A 335 18.24 12.53 12.33
N ALA A 336 17.23 12.49 13.21
CA ALA A 336 16.67 13.67 13.85
C ALA A 336 17.72 14.35 14.76
N GLU A 337 18.44 13.58 15.59
CA GLU A 337 19.54 14.09 16.43
C GLU A 337 20.67 14.73 15.59
N ALA A 338 20.96 14.16 14.42
CA ALA A 338 21.96 14.67 13.49
C ALA A 338 21.44 15.82 12.60
N ALA A 339 20.18 16.24 12.73
CA ALA A 339 19.52 17.25 11.89
C ALA A 339 19.60 16.94 10.38
N ILE A 340 19.60 15.65 10.00
CA ILE A 340 19.59 15.20 8.62
C ILE A 340 18.15 15.24 8.10
N PRO A 341 17.84 15.97 7.01
CA PRO A 341 16.52 15.90 6.38
C PRO A 341 16.35 14.52 5.69
N PHE A 342 15.29 13.81 6.01
CA PHE A 342 15.03 12.51 5.41
C PHE A 342 13.54 12.27 5.18
N THR A 343 13.23 11.39 4.24
CA THR A 343 11.90 10.84 4.01
C THR A 343 11.97 9.32 4.17
N LEU A 344 11.06 8.76 4.94
CA LEU A 344 11.03 7.34 5.22
C LEU A 344 9.77 6.71 4.65
N GLN A 345 9.93 5.73 3.74
CA GLN A 345 8.82 4.93 3.26
C GLN A 345 8.54 3.79 4.25
N ARG A 346 7.56 3.97 5.13
CA ARG A 346 7.13 2.91 6.03
C ARG A 346 5.62 2.77 6.07
N ARG A 347 5.19 1.57 6.43
CA ARG A 347 3.82 1.30 6.82
C ARG A 347 3.73 1.36 8.33
N ARG A 348 2.75 2.07 8.85
CA ARG A 348 2.45 2.06 10.29
C ARG A 348 0.96 1.80 10.50
N PRO A 349 0.58 1.15 11.61
CA PRO A 349 -0.82 0.97 11.95
C PRO A 349 -1.54 2.32 12.12
N PHE A 350 -2.82 2.35 11.78
CA PHE A 350 -3.68 3.52 12.05
C PHE A 350 -3.67 3.92 13.53
N ALA A 351 -3.62 2.92 14.43
CA ALA A 351 -3.54 3.13 15.87
C ALA A 351 -2.27 3.87 16.35
N ASP A 352 -1.23 3.97 15.52
CA ASP A 352 -0.01 4.71 15.86
C ASP A 352 -0.14 6.23 15.58
N ALA A 353 -1.07 6.63 14.72
CA ALA A 353 -1.40 8.05 14.54
C ALA A 353 -2.18 8.56 15.75
N ALA A 354 -2.03 9.85 16.08
CA ALA A 354 -2.68 10.43 17.28
C ALA A 354 -4.21 10.31 17.20
N ILE A 355 -4.82 10.67 16.06
CA ILE A 355 -6.27 10.53 15.85
C ILE A 355 -6.72 9.05 15.80
N GLY A 356 -5.88 8.18 15.27
CA GLY A 356 -6.15 6.74 15.20
C GLY A 356 -6.19 6.11 16.59
N ARG A 357 -5.18 6.40 17.41
CA ARG A 357 -5.09 5.97 18.81
C ARG A 357 -6.25 6.51 19.64
N ALA A 358 -6.59 7.78 19.46
CA ALA A 358 -7.69 8.40 20.15
C ALA A 358 -9.05 7.79 19.78
N LEU A 359 -9.31 7.56 18.48
CA LEU A 359 -10.56 6.96 18.03
C LEU A 359 -10.68 5.50 18.49
N THR A 360 -9.63 4.70 18.34
CA THR A 360 -9.65 3.29 18.78
C THR A 360 -9.81 3.17 20.30
N GLY A 361 -9.14 4.03 21.07
CA GLY A 361 -9.32 4.12 22.51
C GLY A 361 -10.76 4.51 22.90
N LEU A 362 -11.32 5.54 22.27
CA LEU A 362 -12.70 5.95 22.47
C LEU A 362 -13.70 4.80 22.19
N LEU A 363 -13.54 4.10 21.06
CA LEU A 363 -14.41 2.97 20.69
C LEU A 363 -14.32 1.82 21.71
N ARG A 364 -13.14 1.55 22.25
CA ARG A 364 -12.96 0.54 23.31
C ARG A 364 -13.60 0.94 24.65
N CYS A 365 -13.77 2.24 24.90
CA CYS A 365 -14.50 2.71 26.08
C CYS A 365 -16.02 2.46 26.01
N VAL A 366 -16.55 2.02 24.87
CA VAL A 366 -17.94 1.62 24.74
C VAL A 366 -18.09 0.17 25.24
N ALA A 367 -18.87 -0.04 26.32
CA ALA A 367 -19.07 -1.38 26.87
C ALA A 367 -19.67 -2.34 25.83
N ALA A 368 -19.15 -3.56 25.77
CA ALA A 368 -19.70 -4.60 24.93
C ALA A 368 -21.11 -5.03 25.42
N PRO A 369 -22.04 -5.40 24.52
CA PRO A 369 -23.39 -5.84 24.90
C PRO A 369 -23.40 -7.08 25.79
N SER A 370 -22.33 -7.89 25.77
CA SER A 370 -22.16 -9.15 26.51
C SER A 370 -21.72 -8.97 27.97
N GLY A 371 -21.57 -7.71 28.47
CA GLY A 371 -21.14 -7.46 29.84
C GLY A 371 -19.62 -7.64 30.07
N GLU A 372 -18.84 -7.79 28.99
CA GLU A 372 -17.38 -7.67 29.06
C GLU A 372 -17.00 -6.25 29.45
N THR A 373 -15.94 -6.12 30.26
CA THR A 373 -15.44 -4.84 30.73
C THR A 373 -15.17 -3.90 29.56
N ALA A 374 -15.63 -2.66 29.65
CA ALA A 374 -15.18 -1.59 28.77
C ALA A 374 -13.65 -1.49 28.84
N GLY A 375 -13.02 -0.99 27.77
CA GLY A 375 -11.58 -0.93 27.60
C GLY A 375 -10.78 -0.48 28.84
N GLU A 376 -9.50 -0.59 28.76
CA GLU A 376 -8.59 -0.23 29.85
C GLU A 376 -8.61 1.27 30.16
N LEU A 377 -8.11 1.64 31.32
CA LEU A 377 -7.85 3.06 31.67
C LEU A 377 -7.01 3.76 30.59
N GLY A 378 -6.03 3.03 30.00
CA GLY A 378 -5.18 3.52 28.92
C GLY A 378 -5.97 3.94 27.67
N ASP A 379 -7.06 3.24 27.34
CA ASP A 379 -7.92 3.57 26.19
C ASP A 379 -8.66 4.91 26.42
N LEU A 380 -9.19 5.12 27.61
CA LEU A 380 -9.82 6.39 28.01
C LEU A 380 -8.82 7.55 27.98
N LEU A 381 -7.62 7.32 28.51
CA LEU A 381 -6.55 8.33 28.52
C LEU A 381 -6.04 8.63 27.10
N ALA A 382 -5.94 7.62 26.23
CA ALA A 382 -5.55 7.80 24.83
C ALA A 382 -6.51 8.72 24.08
N TRP A 383 -7.82 8.59 24.33
CA TRP A 383 -8.81 9.51 23.79
C TRP A 383 -8.71 10.90 24.39
N LEU A 384 -8.68 11.03 25.72
CA LEU A 384 -8.64 12.34 26.40
C LEU A 384 -7.37 13.14 26.09
N ARG A 385 -6.24 12.45 25.85
CA ARG A 385 -4.96 13.04 25.45
C ARG A 385 -4.86 13.34 23.94
N ALA A 386 -5.95 13.14 23.18
CA ALA A 386 -5.94 13.53 21.77
C ALA A 386 -5.55 15.01 21.61
N PRO A 387 -4.66 15.35 20.67
CA PRO A 387 -4.21 16.73 20.47
C PRO A 387 -5.39 17.69 20.34
N GLY A 388 -5.38 18.77 21.12
CA GLY A 388 -6.42 19.80 21.10
C GLY A 388 -7.80 19.38 21.63
N LEU A 389 -7.99 18.14 22.09
CA LEU A 389 -9.28 17.72 22.66
C LEU A 389 -9.56 18.42 24.00
N LEU A 390 -8.57 18.46 24.89
CA LEU A 390 -8.65 19.18 26.15
C LEU A 390 -7.98 20.54 26.04
N GLU A 391 -8.60 21.55 26.68
CA GLU A 391 -8.01 22.89 26.81
C GLU A 391 -6.77 22.89 27.72
N VAL A 392 -6.83 22.04 28.75
CA VAL A 392 -5.74 21.83 29.70
C VAL A 392 -5.37 20.34 29.70
N PRO A 393 -4.33 19.91 28.96
CA PRO A 393 -3.95 18.51 28.85
C PRO A 393 -3.65 17.81 30.18
N ALA A 394 -3.14 18.55 31.18
CA ALA A 394 -2.84 18.04 32.52
C ALA A 394 -4.07 17.47 33.26
N LEU A 395 -5.30 17.75 32.79
CA LEU A 395 -6.51 17.14 33.36
C LEU A 395 -6.52 15.62 33.16
N ALA A 396 -6.02 15.12 32.01
CA ALA A 396 -5.90 13.67 31.77
C ALA A 396 -4.89 13.03 32.72
N ASP A 397 -3.78 13.71 33.04
CA ASP A 397 -2.77 13.21 33.97
C ASP A 397 -3.32 13.19 35.39
N SER A 398 -4.13 14.20 35.78
CA SER A 398 -4.84 14.23 37.04
C SER A 398 -5.84 13.07 37.17
N LEU A 399 -6.54 12.72 36.10
CA LEU A 399 -7.41 11.53 36.05
C LEU A 399 -6.60 10.27 36.28
N GLU A 400 -5.49 10.09 35.53
CA GLU A 400 -4.64 8.92 35.65
C GLU A 400 -4.17 8.73 37.11
N LEU A 401 -3.67 9.77 37.74
CA LEU A 401 -3.22 9.71 39.14
C LEU A 401 -4.34 9.29 40.08
N ARG A 402 -5.54 9.82 39.91
CA ARG A 402 -6.71 9.48 40.75
C ARG A 402 -7.18 8.04 40.49
N ALA A 403 -7.25 7.63 39.22
CA ALA A 403 -7.64 6.28 38.85
C ALA A 403 -6.67 5.24 39.42
N ARG A 404 -5.36 5.48 39.32
CA ARG A 404 -4.35 4.61 39.92
C ARG A 404 -4.49 4.52 41.45
N ARG A 405 -4.74 5.64 42.15
CA ARG A 405 -4.96 5.66 43.60
C ARG A 405 -6.25 4.95 44.02
N ALA A 406 -7.28 4.99 43.18
CA ALA A 406 -8.57 4.32 43.41
C ALA A 406 -8.59 2.86 42.96
N GLY A 407 -7.51 2.35 42.34
CA GLY A 407 -7.47 1.01 41.75
C GLY A 407 -8.41 0.82 40.55
N ALA A 408 -8.77 1.93 39.87
CA ALA A 408 -9.58 1.87 38.64
C ALA A 408 -8.69 1.56 37.44
N SER A 409 -8.73 0.31 36.99
CA SER A 409 -7.92 -0.21 35.87
C SER A 409 -8.62 -0.12 34.51
N ASP A 410 -9.91 0.08 34.49
CA ASP A 410 -10.76 0.10 33.31
C ASP A 410 -11.47 1.46 33.14
N ALA A 411 -11.96 1.69 31.90
CA ALA A 411 -12.60 2.94 31.52
C ALA A 411 -13.91 3.21 32.28
N ASP A 412 -14.69 2.16 32.58
CA ASP A 412 -15.98 2.31 33.28
C ASP A 412 -15.80 2.77 34.74
N ARG A 413 -14.74 2.30 35.43
CA ARG A 413 -14.39 2.74 36.76
C ARG A 413 -13.71 4.12 36.76
N ALA A 414 -12.95 4.44 35.72
CA ALA A 414 -12.25 5.72 35.61
C ALA A 414 -13.19 6.86 35.19
N ARG A 415 -14.22 6.59 34.38
CA ARG A 415 -15.19 7.58 33.90
C ARG A 415 -15.89 8.36 35.03
N PRO A 416 -16.46 7.76 36.11
CA PRO A 416 -17.05 8.50 37.22
C PRO A 416 -16.06 9.42 37.91
N LEU A 417 -14.78 9.00 38.02
CA LEU A 417 -13.74 9.87 38.62
C LEU A 417 -13.49 11.13 37.80
N TRP A 418 -13.67 11.07 36.47
CA TRP A 418 -13.64 12.25 35.62
C TRP A 418 -14.91 13.11 35.83
N GLU A 419 -16.10 12.51 35.67
CA GLU A 419 -17.39 13.20 35.64
C GLU A 419 -17.76 13.86 37.00
N GLU A 420 -17.17 13.39 38.09
CA GLU A 420 -17.31 14.01 39.40
C GLU A 420 -16.76 15.44 39.48
N ARG A 421 -15.74 15.77 38.70
CA ARG A 421 -15.02 17.05 38.75
C ARG A 421 -15.07 17.86 37.46
N HIS A 422 -15.48 17.22 36.38
CA HIS A 422 -15.50 17.79 35.04
C HIS A 422 -16.86 17.54 34.39
N TRP A 423 -16.92 17.65 33.10
CA TRP A 423 -18.14 17.42 32.32
C TRP A 423 -18.37 15.92 32.04
N ARG A 424 -19.60 15.59 31.67
CA ARG A 424 -19.98 14.25 31.26
C ARG A 424 -19.30 13.87 29.94
N LEU A 425 -18.87 12.61 29.83
CA LEU A 425 -18.28 12.06 28.63
C LEU A 425 -19.37 11.51 27.69
N GLU A 426 -20.27 12.40 27.27
CA GLU A 426 -21.47 12.06 26.46
C GLU A 426 -21.14 11.37 25.14
N THR A 427 -19.95 11.61 24.59
CA THR A 427 -19.49 10.94 23.35
C THR A 427 -19.50 9.42 23.48
N ILE A 428 -19.15 8.88 24.65
CA ILE A 428 -19.20 7.43 24.94
C ILE A 428 -20.65 6.96 24.92
N ASP A 429 -21.58 7.72 25.52
CA ASP A 429 -23.01 7.38 25.55
C ASP A 429 -23.64 7.42 24.15
N HIS A 430 -23.31 8.43 23.37
CA HIS A 430 -23.74 8.54 21.97
C HIS A 430 -23.24 7.38 21.09
N LEU A 431 -22.02 6.90 21.30
CA LEU A 431 -21.51 5.72 20.60
C LEU A 431 -22.22 4.45 21.06
N ARG A 432 -22.55 4.33 22.37
CA ARG A 432 -23.33 3.22 22.92
C ARG A 432 -24.73 3.18 22.32
N GLU A 433 -25.42 4.31 22.24
CA GLU A 433 -26.71 4.43 21.59
C GLU A 433 -26.65 4.11 20.09
N ALA A 434 -25.58 4.58 19.41
CA ALA A 434 -25.37 4.28 18.00
C ALA A 434 -25.15 2.79 17.77
N GLN A 435 -24.39 2.11 18.63
CA GLN A 435 -24.19 0.66 18.59
C GLN A 435 -25.52 -0.10 18.75
N GLN A 436 -26.39 0.33 19.68
CA GLN A 436 -27.71 -0.28 19.89
C GLN A 436 -28.63 -0.12 18.66
N ARG A 437 -28.46 0.95 17.87
CA ARG A 437 -29.19 1.17 16.62
C ARG A 437 -28.67 0.36 15.45
N GLY A 438 -27.50 -0.28 15.60
CA GLY A 438 -26.91 -1.19 14.63
C GLY A 438 -25.66 -0.65 13.91
N PRO A 439 -25.01 -1.49 13.09
CA PRO A 439 -23.70 -1.21 12.49
C PRO A 439 -23.64 0.09 11.70
N ALA A 440 -24.66 0.40 10.90
CA ALA A 440 -24.69 1.62 10.10
C ALA A 440 -24.65 2.90 10.95
N ALA A 441 -25.39 2.93 12.06
CA ALA A 441 -25.42 4.07 12.98
C ALA A 441 -24.09 4.21 13.73
N LEU A 442 -23.49 3.09 14.14
CA LEU A 442 -22.19 3.07 14.80
C LEU A 442 -21.09 3.63 13.86
N LEU A 443 -21.05 3.20 12.61
CA LEU A 443 -20.10 3.64 11.60
C LEU A 443 -20.25 5.12 11.26
N ASP A 444 -21.48 5.62 11.13
CA ASP A 444 -21.75 7.04 10.93
C ASP A 444 -21.25 7.87 12.13
N ARG A 445 -21.54 7.42 13.36
CA ARG A 445 -21.05 8.11 14.56
C ARG A 445 -19.52 8.09 14.64
N ALA A 446 -18.88 6.95 14.42
CA ALA A 446 -17.42 6.82 14.41
C ALA A 446 -16.77 7.74 13.36
N SER A 447 -17.38 7.88 12.18
CA SER A 447 -16.91 8.78 11.13
C SER A 447 -16.94 10.24 11.55
N ARG A 448 -17.99 10.66 12.25
CA ARG A 448 -18.08 12.02 12.84
C ARG A 448 -17.03 12.23 13.92
N GLU A 449 -16.82 11.26 14.81
CA GLU A 449 -15.81 11.36 15.86
C GLU A 449 -14.39 11.46 15.28
N LEU A 450 -14.07 10.66 14.26
CA LEU A 450 -12.80 10.77 13.55
C LEU A 450 -12.56 12.20 13.02
N TYR A 451 -13.58 12.77 12.37
CA TYR A 451 -13.49 14.14 11.87
C TYR A 451 -13.34 15.18 12.99
N TRP A 452 -14.08 15.01 14.10
CA TRP A 452 -13.99 15.90 15.24
C TRP A 452 -12.62 15.85 15.91
N LEU A 453 -12.03 14.67 16.07
CA LEU A 453 -10.67 14.49 16.61
C LEU A 453 -9.65 15.21 15.73
N PHE A 454 -9.74 15.05 14.41
CA PHE A 454 -8.85 15.74 13.47
C PHE A 454 -8.99 17.27 13.53
N CYS A 455 -10.19 17.79 13.72
CA CYS A 455 -10.44 19.24 13.80
C CYS A 455 -10.14 19.84 15.16
N ALA A 456 -9.94 19.04 16.22
CA ALA A 456 -9.79 19.53 17.58
C ALA A 456 -8.63 20.52 17.77
N PRO A 457 -7.41 20.28 17.27
CA PRO A 457 -6.30 21.24 17.37
C PRO A 457 -6.64 22.58 16.72
N ARG A 458 -7.22 22.58 15.53
CA ARG A 458 -7.54 23.79 14.76
C ARG A 458 -8.65 24.62 15.37
N ARG A 459 -9.63 23.99 15.97
CA ARG A 459 -10.70 24.72 16.71
C ARG A 459 -10.15 25.51 17.87
N ARG A 460 -8.99 25.10 18.41
CA ARG A 460 -8.36 25.77 19.56
C ARG A 460 -7.30 26.79 19.16
N ALA A 461 -6.52 26.52 18.13
CA ALA A 461 -5.35 27.32 17.76
C ALA A 461 -5.54 28.18 16.49
N ALA A 462 -6.51 27.86 15.63
CA ALA A 462 -6.78 28.54 14.35
C ALA A 462 -5.56 28.65 13.41
N GLU A 463 -4.63 27.68 13.49
CA GLU A 463 -3.40 27.66 12.68
C GLU A 463 -3.55 26.84 11.40
N LEU A 464 -2.64 27.09 10.45
CA LEU A 464 -2.49 26.28 9.25
C LEU A 464 -1.88 24.90 9.62
N LEU A 465 -2.05 23.92 8.74
CA LEU A 465 -1.45 22.59 8.91
C LEU A 465 0.07 22.69 9.03
N ALA A 466 0.62 22.22 10.13
CA ALA A 466 2.04 22.03 10.28
C ALA A 466 2.52 20.76 9.51
N PRO A 467 3.80 20.64 9.16
CA PRO A 467 4.31 19.48 8.42
C PRO A 467 4.04 18.12 9.11
N ASP A 468 4.11 18.04 10.42
CA ASP A 468 3.79 16.86 11.24
C ASP A 468 2.30 16.50 11.22
N GLU A 469 1.42 17.48 10.99
CA GLU A 469 -0.02 17.24 10.84
C GLU A 469 -0.40 16.62 9.49
N LEU A 470 0.49 16.60 8.49
CA LEU A 470 0.27 15.90 7.23
C LEU A 470 0.08 14.39 7.45
N ASP A 471 0.78 13.82 8.43
CA ASP A 471 0.61 12.43 8.83
C ASP A 471 -0.79 12.17 9.40
N GLU A 472 -1.31 13.09 10.21
CA GLU A 472 -2.67 13.02 10.73
C GLU A 472 -3.72 13.19 9.62
N ALA A 473 -3.45 14.02 8.61
CA ALA A 473 -4.30 14.12 7.41
C ALA A 473 -4.33 12.81 6.62
N GLY A 474 -3.18 12.13 6.50
CA GLY A 474 -3.08 10.78 5.93
C GLY A 474 -3.89 9.75 6.72
N ALA A 475 -3.82 9.80 8.05
CA ALA A 475 -4.59 8.95 8.95
C ALA A 475 -6.11 9.22 8.83
N LEU A 476 -6.52 10.50 8.77
CA LEU A 476 -7.92 10.87 8.51
C LEU A 476 -8.41 10.28 7.19
N ALA A 477 -7.65 10.44 6.13
CA ALA A 477 -8.03 9.95 4.81
C ALA A 477 -8.17 8.41 4.78
N ALA A 478 -7.25 7.69 5.43
CA ALA A 478 -7.30 6.22 5.53
C ALA A 478 -8.49 5.76 6.40
N GLY A 479 -8.68 6.35 7.57
CA GLY A 479 -9.80 6.04 8.46
C GLY A 479 -11.16 6.32 7.80
N ARG A 480 -11.31 7.44 7.09
CA ARG A 480 -12.53 7.75 6.33
C ARG A 480 -12.81 6.75 5.22
N ARG A 481 -11.78 6.34 4.46
CA ARG A 481 -11.95 5.30 3.44
C ARG A 481 -12.40 3.98 4.04
N ALA A 482 -11.79 3.56 5.15
CA ALA A 482 -12.16 2.34 5.85
C ALA A 482 -13.61 2.38 6.36
N LEU A 483 -13.97 3.45 7.06
CA LEU A 483 -15.34 3.63 7.55
C LEU A 483 -16.38 3.68 6.43
N ALA A 484 -16.04 4.30 5.28
CA ALA A 484 -16.90 4.31 4.10
C ALA A 484 -17.09 2.91 3.49
N GLN A 485 -16.03 2.10 3.38
CA GLN A 485 -16.12 0.71 2.93
C GLN A 485 -16.96 -0.15 3.87
N LEU A 486 -16.77 0.00 5.19
CA LEU A 486 -17.58 -0.71 6.19
C LEU A 486 -19.05 -0.25 6.18
N ALA A 487 -19.32 1.04 5.97
CA ALA A 487 -20.67 1.57 5.85
C ALA A 487 -21.38 1.06 4.57
N GLU A 488 -20.64 0.89 3.48
CA GLU A 488 -21.15 0.23 2.28
C GLU A 488 -21.47 -1.24 2.58
N LEU A 489 -20.55 -1.95 3.23
CA LEU A 489 -20.75 -3.34 3.63
C LEU A 489 -21.96 -3.49 4.55
N ALA A 490 -22.14 -2.59 5.53
CA ALA A 490 -23.31 -2.59 6.43
C ALA A 490 -24.63 -2.42 5.70
N ARG A 491 -24.65 -1.76 4.54
CA ARG A 491 -25.85 -1.64 3.69
C ARG A 491 -26.10 -2.87 2.83
N LEU A 492 -25.04 -3.54 2.38
CA LEU A 492 -25.12 -4.71 1.49
C LEU A 492 -25.31 -6.02 2.25
N ALA A 493 -24.62 -6.16 3.37
CA ALA A 493 -24.57 -7.35 4.20
C ALA A 493 -24.31 -6.92 5.67
N PRO A 494 -25.34 -6.47 6.39
CA PRO A 494 -25.19 -5.97 7.78
C PRO A 494 -24.50 -6.97 8.72
N GLU A 495 -24.71 -8.27 8.46
CA GLU A 495 -24.12 -9.37 9.21
C GLU A 495 -22.58 -9.47 9.10
N LEU A 496 -21.98 -8.83 8.09
CA LEU A 496 -20.54 -8.81 7.86
C LEU A 496 -19.87 -7.55 8.43
N ALA A 497 -20.65 -6.51 8.74
CA ALA A 497 -20.15 -5.28 9.31
C ALA A 497 -19.83 -5.45 10.81
N PRO A 498 -18.88 -4.67 11.37
CA PRO A 498 -18.62 -4.67 12.80
C PRO A 498 -19.89 -4.36 13.61
N ALA A 499 -20.33 -5.30 14.45
CA ALA A 499 -21.54 -5.14 15.25
C ALA A 499 -21.32 -4.31 16.52
N THR A 500 -20.08 -4.30 17.03
CA THR A 500 -19.72 -3.61 18.26
C THR A 500 -18.62 -2.56 18.02
N ALA A 501 -18.56 -1.56 18.90
CA ALA A 501 -17.50 -0.56 18.90
C ALA A 501 -16.12 -1.20 19.15
N TRP A 502 -16.06 -2.25 19.97
CA TRP A 502 -14.85 -3.02 20.22
C TRP A 502 -14.33 -3.70 18.96
N GLU A 503 -15.21 -4.38 18.23
CA GLU A 503 -14.87 -5.00 16.96
C GLU A 503 -14.41 -3.96 15.92
N LEU A 504 -15.12 -2.82 15.84
CA LEU A 504 -14.74 -1.72 14.96
C LEU A 504 -13.36 -1.16 15.32
N ALA A 505 -13.05 -1.00 16.61
CA ALA A 505 -11.72 -0.56 17.07
C ALA A 505 -10.63 -1.52 16.61
N GLY A 506 -10.85 -2.84 16.71
CA GLY A 506 -9.91 -3.87 16.24
C GLY A 506 -9.67 -3.79 14.73
N VAL A 507 -10.73 -3.63 13.95
CA VAL A 507 -10.64 -3.48 12.49
C VAL A 507 -9.87 -2.21 12.11
N LEU A 508 -10.18 -1.08 12.72
CA LEU A 508 -9.49 0.19 12.43
C LEU A 508 -8.02 0.17 12.84
N ALA A 509 -7.70 -0.44 13.99
CA ALA A 509 -6.32 -0.54 14.46
C ALA A 509 -5.40 -1.27 13.47
N GLY A 510 -5.93 -2.24 12.73
CA GLY A 510 -5.18 -3.02 11.74
C GLY A 510 -4.97 -2.34 10.38
N ILE A 511 -5.52 -1.15 10.14
CA ILE A 511 -5.36 -0.41 8.89
C ILE A 511 -3.93 0.10 8.77
N GLU A 512 -3.29 -0.14 7.63
CA GLU A 512 -1.94 0.34 7.35
C GLU A 512 -1.98 1.75 6.74
N LEU A 513 -1.22 2.65 7.32
CA LEU A 513 -0.93 3.97 6.78
C LEU A 513 0.38 3.92 6.00
N PHE A 514 0.40 4.56 4.84
CA PHE A 514 1.62 4.76 4.04
C PHE A 514 2.10 6.20 4.28
N ARG A 515 3.37 6.33 4.64
CA ARG A 515 4.09 7.60 4.73
C ARG A 515 5.08 7.71 3.60
#